data_bcc740dbd4fa010cd413fceebf076232
#
_entry.id   bcc740dbd4fa010cd413fceebf076232
#
_cell.length_a   1.000
_cell.length_b   1.000
_cell.length_c   1.000
_cell.angle_alpha   90.00
_cell.angle_beta   90.00
_cell.angle_gamma   90.00
#
_symmetry.space_group_name_H-M   'P 1'
#
loop_
_entity.id
_entity.type
_entity.pdbx_description
1 polymer ?
#
loop_
_entity_poly.entity_id
_entity_poly.type
_entity_poly.pdbx_seq_one_letter_code
_entity_poly.pdbx_strand_id
1 'polypeptide(L)'
;MFYSEDKKQYSVLNRRTFLLYLLKVSFFGIVGWRLYNIQIKDSQKYKTLSKNNQIDVEIIYPLRGKIYDTNNKVLASNIKVFDVYIIPENTKNINKSLNELNQIIKINFSDRRKILELSKKVKKFQKIKVLENINWSQLEKIESNKLNIEGIFISQDYMRTYQFNNSVSHLIGYTNKPNREEVELPFISNMPNLEIGKDGIEKSFNPTLIGKSGQREIEVNSYGRVIREISRQDSQKGNDIQITIDLRIQQYALNLLNEHKA
;
A
#
# COMPACT_ATOMS: atom_id res chain seq x y z
N MET A 1 38.88 63.18 50.24
CA MET A 1 39.96 62.51 49.54
C MET A 1 39.40 61.17 49.02
N PHE A 2 38.43 61.23 48.15
CA PHE A 2 37.85 60.04 47.46
C PHE A 2 37.15 60.52 46.19
N TYR A 3 37.89 60.73 45.10
CA TYR A 3 37.29 60.91 43.77
C TYR A 3 38.38 60.87 42.69
N SER A 4 38.84 59.71 42.27
CA SER A 4 39.59 59.60 40.99
C SER A 4 39.89 58.18 40.52
N GLU A 5 38.98 57.27 40.60
CA GLU A 5 39.25 55.92 39.97
C GLU A 5 38.24 55.47 38.89
N ASP A 6 37.16 56.19 38.65
CA ASP A 6 36.11 55.71 37.72
C ASP A 6 36.20 56.22 36.28
N LYS A 7 37.28 56.87 35.87
CA LYS A 7 37.42 57.40 34.48
C LYS A 7 38.24 56.55 33.48
N LYS A 8 38.71 55.38 33.86
CA LYS A 8 39.51 54.53 32.97
C LYS A 8 38.77 53.35 32.31
N GLN A 9 37.48 53.18 32.49
CA GLN A 9 36.75 52.02 32.02
C GLN A 9 35.99 52.16 30.66
N TYR A 10 35.98 53.33 30.04
CA TYR A 10 35.17 53.62 28.85
C TYR A 10 35.95 53.67 27.50
N SER A 11 37.17 53.20 27.41
CA SER A 11 37.95 53.22 26.17
C SER A 11 38.33 51.82 25.66
N VAL A 12 37.45 50.85 25.73
CA VAL A 12 37.70 49.50 25.21
C VAL A 12 37.01 49.26 23.85
N LEU A 13 36.83 50.34 23.09
CA LEU A 13 36.53 50.19 21.66
C LEU A 13 37.87 50.12 20.86
N ASN A 14 38.58 49.03 21.08
CA ASN A 14 39.75 48.71 20.28
C ASN A 14 39.31 48.39 18.84
N ARG A 15 40.12 48.77 17.83
CA ARG A 15 39.86 48.43 16.42
C ARG A 15 39.49 46.95 16.23
N ARG A 16 40.03 46.07 17.05
CA ARG A 16 39.71 44.61 17.05
C ARG A 16 38.27 44.34 17.52
N THR A 17 37.79 44.98 18.57
CA THR A 17 36.41 44.83 19.06
C THR A 17 35.40 45.39 18.07
N PHE A 18 35.74 46.51 17.41
CA PHE A 18 34.91 47.05 16.34
C PHE A 18 34.79 46.10 15.12
N LEU A 19 35.92 45.53 14.69
CA LEU A 19 35.90 44.52 13.57
C LEU A 19 35.09 43.30 13.95
N LEU A 20 35.22 42.79 15.19
CA LEU A 20 34.41 41.64 15.66
C LEU A 20 32.92 41.98 15.73
N TYR A 21 32.58 43.21 16.14
CA TYR A 21 31.19 43.67 16.14
C TYR A 21 30.62 43.77 14.72
N LEU A 22 31.39 44.35 13.80
CA LEU A 22 30.99 44.49 12.40
C LEU A 22 30.80 43.11 11.74
N LEU A 23 31.66 42.15 12.04
CA LEU A 23 31.55 40.77 11.56
C LEU A 23 30.29 40.08 12.10
N LYS A 24 29.98 40.28 13.41
CA LYS A 24 28.73 39.76 14.00
C LYS A 24 27.50 40.38 13.35
N VAL A 25 27.46 41.71 13.20
CA VAL A 25 26.34 42.42 12.57
C VAL A 25 26.16 41.97 11.13
N SER A 26 27.25 41.84 10.36
CA SER A 26 27.19 41.29 8.99
C SER A 26 26.63 39.86 8.94
N PHE A 27 27.11 38.98 9.83
CA PHE A 27 26.61 37.63 9.96
C PHE A 27 25.11 37.57 10.26
N PHE A 28 24.65 38.31 11.25
CA PHE A 28 23.23 38.38 11.59
C PHE A 28 22.41 39.04 10.46
N GLY A 29 22.96 40.02 9.77
CA GLY A 29 22.35 40.64 8.59
C GLY A 29 22.12 39.62 7.45
N ILE A 30 23.13 38.79 7.16
CA ILE A 30 23.02 37.73 6.13
C ILE A 30 21.98 36.68 6.56
N VAL A 31 22.00 36.25 7.83
CA VAL A 31 21.01 35.30 8.37
C VAL A 31 19.60 35.88 8.32
N GLY A 32 19.43 37.14 8.74
CA GLY A 32 18.15 37.84 8.71
C GLY A 32 17.61 37.99 7.29
N TRP A 33 18.47 38.37 6.33
CA TRP A 33 18.10 38.43 4.91
C TRP A 33 17.71 37.08 4.37
N ARG A 34 18.42 36.02 4.75
CA ARG A 34 18.10 34.64 4.31
C ARG A 34 16.76 34.17 4.90
N LEU A 35 16.52 34.46 6.19
CA LEU A 35 15.25 34.15 6.84
C LEU A 35 14.08 34.92 6.20
N TYR A 36 14.26 36.20 5.88
CA TYR A 36 13.27 36.99 5.16
C TYR A 36 12.90 36.38 3.83
N ASN A 37 13.89 35.98 3.02
CA ASN A 37 13.63 35.32 1.74
C ASN A 37 12.85 34.02 1.90
N ILE A 38 13.24 33.15 2.84
CA ILE A 38 12.57 31.86 3.06
C ILE A 38 11.17 32.02 3.63
N GLN A 39 10.99 32.91 4.64
CA GLN A 39 9.73 33.01 5.38
C GLN A 39 8.70 33.90 4.70
N ILE A 40 9.12 34.88 3.91
CA ILE A 40 8.21 35.85 3.30
C ILE A 40 8.17 35.67 1.78
N LYS A 41 9.31 35.77 1.10
CA LYS A 41 9.37 35.75 -0.37
C LYS A 41 9.04 34.37 -0.94
N ASP A 42 9.62 33.32 -0.39
CA ASP A 42 9.45 31.93 -0.83
C ASP A 42 8.44 31.15 0.02
N SER A 43 7.73 31.81 0.94
CA SER A 43 6.79 31.20 1.89
C SER A 43 5.73 30.32 1.20
N GLN A 44 5.12 30.82 0.13
CA GLN A 44 4.12 30.09 -0.64
C GLN A 44 4.68 28.80 -1.24
N LYS A 45 5.87 28.88 -1.82
CA LYS A 45 6.58 27.73 -2.40
C LYS A 45 6.84 26.65 -1.35
N TYR A 46 7.40 27.03 -0.18
CA TYR A 46 7.69 26.08 0.87
C TYR A 46 6.44 25.53 1.56
N LYS A 47 5.36 26.32 1.68
CA LYS A 47 4.05 25.83 2.12
C LYS A 47 3.46 24.81 1.17
N THR A 48 3.54 25.03 -0.14
CA THR A 48 3.06 24.08 -1.16
C THR A 48 3.88 22.79 -1.13
N LEU A 49 5.21 22.88 -1.08
CA LEU A 49 6.09 21.72 -0.95
C LEU A 49 5.83 20.93 0.34
N SER A 50 5.61 21.61 1.44
CA SER A 50 5.26 20.98 2.72
C SER A 50 3.92 20.26 2.64
N LYS A 51 2.88 20.89 2.06
CA LYS A 51 1.57 20.25 1.84
C LYS A 51 1.68 19.03 0.94
N ASN A 52 2.39 19.14 -0.18
CA ASN A 52 2.55 18.03 -1.11
C ASN A 52 3.32 16.85 -0.49
N ASN A 53 4.22 17.12 0.46
CA ASN A 53 4.94 16.07 1.18
C ASN A 53 4.15 15.48 2.36
N GLN A 54 3.03 16.07 2.73
CA GLN A 54 2.16 15.62 3.82
C GLN A 54 0.94 14.83 3.33
N ILE A 55 0.59 14.96 2.04
CA ILE A 55 -0.57 14.29 1.46
C ILE A 55 -0.07 13.17 0.55
N ASP A 56 -0.51 11.96 0.82
CA ASP A 56 -0.33 10.80 -0.04
C ASP A 56 -1.68 10.34 -0.59
N VAL A 57 -1.70 9.81 -1.81
CA VAL A 57 -2.92 9.34 -2.48
C VAL A 57 -2.85 7.83 -2.59
N GLU A 58 -3.72 7.16 -1.84
CA GLU A 58 -3.88 5.72 -1.93
C GLU A 58 -5.03 5.35 -2.88
N ILE A 59 -4.78 4.39 -3.75
CA ILE A 59 -5.78 3.88 -4.70
C ILE A 59 -6.66 2.86 -3.99
N ILE A 60 -7.99 3.01 -4.13
CA ILE A 60 -8.98 2.02 -3.69
C ILE A 60 -9.34 1.17 -4.90
N TYR A 61 -8.91 -0.09 -4.87
CA TYR A 61 -9.17 -1.02 -5.97
C TYR A 61 -10.65 -1.40 -6.03
N PRO A 62 -11.24 -1.46 -7.25
CA PRO A 62 -12.63 -1.87 -7.42
C PRO A 62 -12.79 -3.38 -7.29
N LEU A 63 -13.96 -3.81 -6.86
CA LEU A 63 -14.36 -5.21 -6.94
C LEU A 63 -14.67 -5.56 -8.40
N ARG A 64 -14.06 -6.65 -8.90
CA ARG A 64 -14.32 -7.15 -10.24
C ARG A 64 -15.74 -7.69 -10.37
N GLY A 65 -16.39 -7.46 -11.50
CA GLY A 65 -17.73 -7.96 -11.80
C GLY A 65 -17.78 -9.50 -11.79
N LYS A 66 -18.94 -10.06 -11.47
CA LYS A 66 -19.17 -11.50 -11.51
C LYS A 66 -19.47 -11.97 -12.92
N ILE A 67 -19.22 -13.26 -13.21
CA ILE A 67 -19.59 -13.91 -14.45
C ILE A 67 -20.64 -14.98 -14.13
N TYR A 68 -21.75 -14.93 -14.84
CA TYR A 68 -22.88 -15.85 -14.69
C TYR A 68 -23.08 -16.67 -15.96
N ASP A 69 -23.58 -17.90 -15.81
CA ASP A 69 -24.11 -18.70 -16.92
C ASP A 69 -25.49 -18.19 -17.35
N THR A 70 -26.08 -18.83 -18.35
CA THR A 70 -27.43 -18.53 -18.86
C THR A 70 -28.54 -18.70 -17.81
N ASN A 71 -28.32 -19.50 -16.76
CA ASN A 71 -29.26 -19.80 -15.68
C ASN A 71 -28.94 -19.01 -14.39
N ASN A 72 -28.18 -17.91 -14.47
CA ASN A 72 -27.74 -17.10 -13.34
C ASN A 72 -26.83 -17.86 -12.33
N LYS A 73 -26.22 -18.96 -12.73
CA LYS A 73 -25.25 -19.65 -11.88
C LYS A 73 -23.91 -18.94 -11.92
N VAL A 74 -23.32 -18.68 -10.76
CA VAL A 74 -22.07 -17.95 -10.65
C VAL A 74 -20.92 -18.84 -11.13
N LEU A 75 -20.20 -18.42 -12.18
CA LEU A 75 -19.03 -19.09 -12.72
C LEU A 75 -17.73 -18.50 -12.18
N ALA A 76 -17.67 -17.16 -12.07
CA ALA A 76 -16.55 -16.47 -11.46
C ALA A 76 -17.02 -15.39 -10.49
N SER A 77 -16.42 -15.31 -9.32
CA SER A 77 -16.74 -14.34 -8.26
C SER A 77 -15.49 -13.95 -7.49
N ASN A 78 -15.67 -13.00 -6.56
CA ASN A 78 -14.61 -12.61 -5.64
C ASN A 78 -14.96 -13.14 -4.25
N ILE A 79 -14.01 -13.78 -3.60
CA ILE A 79 -14.10 -14.20 -2.20
C ILE A 79 -13.25 -13.29 -1.33
N LYS A 80 -13.69 -13.04 -0.11
CA LYS A 80 -12.89 -12.34 0.89
C LYS A 80 -11.77 -13.25 1.36
N VAL A 81 -10.57 -12.72 1.33
CA VAL A 81 -9.38 -13.36 1.86
C VAL A 81 -8.69 -12.40 2.82
N PHE A 82 -7.78 -12.90 3.62
CA PHE A 82 -7.04 -12.09 4.56
C PHE A 82 -5.56 -12.31 4.36
N ASP A 83 -4.83 -11.21 4.35
CA ASP A 83 -3.38 -11.20 4.28
C ASP A 83 -2.80 -10.79 5.64
N VAL A 84 -1.74 -11.46 6.03
CA VAL A 84 -1.03 -11.18 7.28
C VAL A 84 0.23 -10.41 6.97
N TYR A 85 0.39 -9.27 7.63
CA TYR A 85 1.55 -8.39 7.52
C TYR A 85 2.26 -8.30 8.86
N ILE A 86 3.58 -8.07 8.82
CA ILE A 86 4.35 -7.64 9.98
C ILE A 86 4.87 -6.22 9.75
N ILE A 87 4.77 -5.39 10.79
CA ILE A 87 5.32 -4.04 10.79
C ILE A 87 6.55 -4.05 11.71
N PRO A 88 7.77 -3.93 11.16
CA PRO A 88 9.01 -4.06 11.94
C PRO A 88 9.10 -3.12 13.14
N GLU A 89 8.50 -1.93 13.04
CA GLU A 89 8.49 -0.95 14.13
C GLU A 89 7.65 -1.37 15.34
N ASN A 90 6.59 -2.14 15.10
CA ASN A 90 5.64 -2.56 16.12
C ASN A 90 6.05 -3.87 16.83
N THR A 91 7.24 -4.39 16.53
CA THR A 91 7.78 -5.58 17.18
C THR A 91 9.20 -5.33 17.71
N LYS A 92 9.48 -5.82 18.91
CA LYS A 92 10.83 -5.78 19.50
C LYS A 92 11.76 -6.76 18.80
N ASN A 93 11.24 -7.89 18.36
CA ASN A 93 12.00 -8.94 17.69
C ASN A 93 11.17 -9.69 16.66
N ILE A 94 11.42 -9.38 15.37
CA ILE A 94 10.73 -9.99 14.23
C ILE A 94 10.85 -11.52 14.24
N ASN A 95 12.02 -12.07 14.58
CA ASN A 95 12.21 -13.52 14.63
C ASN A 95 11.29 -14.17 15.67
N LYS A 96 11.10 -13.53 16.83
CA LYS A 96 10.20 -14.01 17.86
C LYS A 96 8.77 -14.01 17.37
N SER A 97 8.28 -12.90 16.82
CA SER A 97 6.93 -12.79 16.27
C SER A 97 6.66 -13.81 15.14
N LEU A 98 7.64 -14.04 14.26
CA LEU A 98 7.53 -15.06 13.22
C LEU A 98 7.53 -16.49 13.79
N ASN A 99 8.24 -16.77 14.89
CA ASN A 99 8.20 -18.08 15.56
C ASN A 99 6.82 -18.31 16.18
N GLU A 100 6.28 -17.32 16.89
CA GLU A 100 4.95 -17.38 17.50
C GLU A 100 3.86 -17.57 16.44
N LEU A 101 3.93 -16.83 15.32
CA LEU A 101 3.02 -17.02 14.18
C LEU A 101 3.16 -18.41 13.55
N ASN A 102 4.39 -18.94 13.45
CA ASN A 102 4.64 -20.26 12.88
C ASN A 102 4.09 -21.41 13.74
N GLN A 103 3.91 -21.20 15.05
CA GLN A 103 3.23 -22.17 15.93
C GLN A 103 1.73 -22.28 15.62
N ILE A 104 1.13 -21.20 15.11
CA ILE A 104 -0.30 -21.14 14.78
C ILE A 104 -0.54 -21.57 13.33
N ILE A 105 0.27 -21.05 12.41
CA ILE A 105 0.20 -21.33 10.97
C ILE A 105 1.63 -21.54 10.45
N LYS A 106 1.84 -22.69 9.82
CA LYS A 106 3.17 -23.01 9.24
C LYS A 106 3.58 -21.99 8.20
N ILE A 107 4.75 -21.39 8.40
CA ILE A 107 5.42 -20.50 7.43
C ILE A 107 6.57 -21.28 6.81
N ASN A 108 6.67 -21.29 5.49
CA ASN A 108 7.77 -21.96 4.79
C ASN A 108 9.10 -21.31 5.16
N PHE A 109 10.15 -22.10 5.28
CA PHE A 109 11.49 -21.63 5.62
C PHE A 109 12.01 -20.58 4.60
N SER A 110 11.75 -20.78 3.31
CA SER A 110 12.09 -19.86 2.23
C SER A 110 11.44 -18.48 2.40
N ASP A 111 10.16 -18.47 2.77
CA ASP A 111 9.38 -17.23 2.93
C ASP A 111 9.81 -16.49 4.19
N ARG A 112 10.06 -17.22 5.27
CA ARG A 112 10.63 -16.65 6.50
C ARG A 112 11.96 -15.95 6.24
N ARG A 113 12.86 -16.57 5.47
CA ARG A 113 14.16 -15.97 5.11
C ARG A 113 13.97 -14.68 4.31
N LYS A 114 13.08 -14.70 3.31
CA LYS A 114 12.74 -13.51 2.50
C LYS A 114 12.21 -12.37 3.37
N ILE A 115 11.29 -12.68 4.32
CA ILE A 115 10.71 -11.68 5.24
C ILE A 115 11.82 -11.03 6.08
N LEU A 116 12.75 -11.83 6.63
CA LEU A 116 13.87 -11.31 7.42
C LEU A 116 14.85 -10.45 6.58
N GLU A 117 15.09 -10.82 5.34
CA GLU A 117 15.91 -10.02 4.41
C GLU A 117 15.20 -8.70 4.03
N LEU A 118 13.89 -8.77 3.75
CA LEU A 118 13.09 -7.58 3.46
C LEU A 118 13.02 -6.63 4.65
N SER A 119 12.89 -7.15 5.88
CA SER A 119 12.81 -6.32 7.09
C SER A 119 14.04 -5.45 7.33
N LYS A 120 15.19 -5.84 6.79
CA LYS A 120 16.43 -5.06 6.84
C LYS A 120 16.52 -3.97 5.76
N LYS A 121 15.78 -4.15 4.65
CA LYS A 121 15.84 -3.25 3.47
C LYS A 121 14.74 -2.20 3.46
N VAL A 122 13.57 -2.52 4.02
CA VAL A 122 12.42 -1.61 4.04
C VAL A 122 12.46 -0.67 5.24
N LYS A 123 11.73 0.44 5.14
CA LYS A 123 11.55 1.36 6.27
C LYS A 123 10.78 0.66 7.39
N LYS A 124 11.13 0.92 8.66
CA LYS A 124 10.59 0.19 9.83
C LYS A 124 9.06 0.23 9.96
N PHE A 125 8.41 1.28 9.49
CA PHE A 125 6.93 1.41 9.50
C PHE A 125 6.24 0.71 8.33
N GLN A 126 6.98 0.25 7.33
CA GLN A 126 6.43 -0.37 6.13
C GLN A 126 5.95 -1.79 6.43
N LYS A 127 4.75 -2.12 5.95
CA LYS A 127 4.15 -3.45 6.09
C LYS A 127 4.88 -4.46 5.21
N ILE A 128 5.29 -5.57 5.78
CA ILE A 128 5.88 -6.70 5.06
C ILE A 128 4.84 -7.82 5.08
N LYS A 129 4.45 -8.32 3.91
CA LYS A 129 3.52 -9.44 3.80
C LYS A 129 4.19 -10.73 4.27
N VAL A 130 3.53 -11.45 5.17
CA VAL A 130 4.01 -12.70 5.78
C VAL A 130 3.25 -13.91 5.25
N LEU A 131 1.92 -13.82 5.23
CA LEU A 131 1.03 -14.87 4.70
C LEU A 131 0.01 -14.23 3.78
N GLU A 132 -0.31 -14.93 2.71
CA GLU A 132 -1.32 -14.52 1.72
C GLU A 132 -2.52 -15.47 1.79
N ASN A 133 -3.69 -14.90 1.51
CA ASN A 133 -4.93 -15.66 1.29
C ASN A 133 -5.26 -16.64 2.43
N ILE A 134 -5.09 -16.22 3.69
CA ILE A 134 -5.51 -17.03 4.82
C ILE A 134 -7.02 -17.16 4.84
N ASN A 135 -7.49 -18.35 5.16
CA ASN A 135 -8.92 -18.63 5.30
C ASN A 135 -9.46 -18.16 6.66
N TRP A 136 -10.79 -18.21 6.81
CA TRP A 136 -11.46 -17.76 8.03
C TRP A 136 -11.00 -18.49 9.29
N SER A 137 -10.80 -19.81 9.23
CA SER A 137 -10.32 -20.59 10.38
C SER A 137 -8.89 -20.20 10.79
N GLN A 138 -8.04 -19.91 9.83
CA GLN A 138 -6.68 -19.40 10.10
C GLN A 138 -6.71 -18.00 10.69
N LEU A 139 -7.58 -17.13 10.18
CA LEU A 139 -7.82 -15.79 10.71
C LEU A 139 -8.22 -15.85 12.20
N GLU A 140 -9.21 -16.69 12.53
CA GLU A 140 -9.68 -16.85 13.89
C GLU A 140 -8.55 -17.29 14.86
N LYS A 141 -7.72 -18.24 14.44
CA LYS A 141 -6.56 -18.68 15.21
C LYS A 141 -5.55 -17.56 15.46
N ILE A 142 -5.28 -16.71 14.45
CA ILE A 142 -4.34 -15.59 14.61
C ILE A 142 -4.95 -14.53 15.51
N GLU A 143 -6.20 -14.13 15.28
CA GLU A 143 -6.87 -13.08 16.09
C GLU A 143 -6.99 -13.50 17.57
N SER A 144 -7.29 -14.78 17.84
CA SER A 144 -7.32 -15.31 19.22
C SER A 144 -5.97 -15.25 19.94
N ASN A 145 -4.87 -15.28 19.19
CA ASN A 145 -3.50 -15.24 19.73
C ASN A 145 -2.80 -13.90 19.50
N LYS A 146 -3.48 -12.91 18.95
CA LYS A 146 -2.90 -11.62 18.55
C LYS A 146 -2.20 -10.87 19.67
N LEU A 147 -2.70 -10.99 20.90
CA LEU A 147 -2.07 -10.37 22.08
C LEU A 147 -0.65 -10.90 22.36
N ASN A 148 -0.36 -12.12 21.94
CA ASN A 148 0.93 -12.76 22.13
C ASN A 148 1.92 -12.49 21.01
N ILE A 149 1.45 -11.99 19.84
CA ILE A 149 2.28 -11.81 18.65
C ILE A 149 2.42 -10.31 18.34
N GLU A 150 3.58 -9.74 18.68
CA GLU A 150 3.82 -8.31 18.45
C GLU A 150 3.99 -8.00 16.95
N GLY A 151 3.47 -6.86 16.52
CA GLY A 151 3.71 -6.28 15.20
C GLY A 151 2.93 -6.91 14.05
N ILE A 152 2.00 -7.83 14.31
CA ILE A 152 1.16 -8.45 13.29
C ILE A 152 -0.05 -7.55 12.97
N PHE A 153 -0.30 -7.39 11.69
CA PHE A 153 -1.46 -6.69 11.14
C PHE A 153 -2.15 -7.55 10.08
N ILE A 154 -3.47 -7.66 10.17
CA ILE A 154 -4.28 -8.41 9.20
C ILE A 154 -5.02 -7.41 8.34
N SER A 155 -4.95 -7.60 7.03
CA SER A 155 -5.68 -6.82 6.03
C SER A 155 -6.65 -7.71 5.28
N GLN A 156 -7.89 -7.24 5.09
CA GLN A 156 -8.84 -7.89 4.21
C GLN A 156 -8.54 -7.53 2.76
N ASP A 157 -8.59 -8.53 1.89
CA ASP A 157 -8.46 -8.40 0.44
C ASP A 157 -9.51 -9.27 -0.27
N TYR A 158 -9.52 -9.25 -1.58
CA TYR A 158 -10.43 -10.06 -2.41
C TYR A 158 -9.61 -10.83 -3.44
N MET A 159 -9.90 -12.12 -3.52
CA MET A 159 -9.30 -13.03 -4.51
C MET A 159 -10.36 -13.49 -5.51
N ARG A 160 -10.00 -13.53 -6.80
CA ARG A 160 -10.84 -14.08 -7.86
C ARG A 160 -10.95 -15.58 -7.69
N THR A 161 -12.16 -16.12 -7.75
CA THR A 161 -12.42 -17.56 -7.66
C THR A 161 -13.31 -18.04 -8.80
N TYR A 162 -13.07 -19.27 -9.25
CA TYR A 162 -13.74 -19.93 -10.34
C TYR A 162 -14.33 -21.24 -9.83
N GLN A 163 -15.66 -21.29 -9.69
CA GLN A 163 -16.33 -22.40 -9.00
C GLN A 163 -16.33 -23.71 -9.80
N PHE A 164 -16.33 -23.64 -11.13
CA PHE A 164 -16.43 -24.80 -12.03
C PHE A 164 -15.23 -24.90 -12.98
N ASN A 165 -14.04 -24.72 -12.43
CA ASN A 165 -12.81 -24.57 -13.20
C ASN A 165 -12.60 -25.73 -14.20
N ASN A 166 -12.84 -26.97 -13.80
CA ASN A 166 -12.65 -28.13 -14.66
C ASN A 166 -13.54 -28.12 -15.92
N SER A 167 -14.72 -27.52 -15.86
CA SER A 167 -15.69 -27.53 -16.95
C SER A 167 -15.62 -26.33 -17.88
N VAL A 168 -15.21 -25.17 -17.36
CA VAL A 168 -15.34 -23.86 -18.06
C VAL A 168 -14.05 -23.04 -18.08
N SER A 169 -12.93 -23.55 -17.57
CA SER A 169 -11.68 -22.80 -17.45
C SER A 169 -11.15 -22.24 -18.77
N HIS A 170 -11.21 -23.05 -19.84
CA HIS A 170 -10.76 -22.64 -21.17
C HIS A 170 -11.60 -21.52 -21.79
N LEU A 171 -12.86 -21.40 -21.36
CA LEU A 171 -13.77 -20.37 -21.84
C LEU A 171 -13.64 -19.09 -21.00
N ILE A 172 -13.68 -19.24 -19.67
CA ILE A 172 -13.65 -18.10 -18.74
C ILE A 172 -12.26 -17.48 -18.71
N GLY A 173 -11.20 -18.29 -18.75
CA GLY A 173 -9.84 -17.84 -18.56
C GLY A 173 -9.50 -17.62 -17.09
N TYR A 174 -8.54 -16.74 -16.84
CA TYR A 174 -8.04 -16.44 -15.49
C TYR A 174 -7.55 -15.00 -15.37
N THR A 175 -7.40 -14.54 -14.14
CA THR A 175 -6.81 -13.23 -13.83
C THR A 175 -5.40 -13.39 -13.29
N ASN A 176 -4.55 -12.41 -13.56
CA ASN A 176 -3.21 -12.29 -12.97
C ASN A 176 -2.75 -10.82 -13.00
N LYS A 177 -1.65 -10.53 -12.30
CA LYS A 177 -1.03 -9.21 -12.33
C LYS A 177 -0.62 -8.81 -13.76
N PRO A 178 -0.74 -7.51 -14.10
CA PRO A 178 -0.33 -7.03 -15.42
C PRO A 178 1.18 -7.20 -15.62
N ASN A 179 1.58 -7.50 -16.84
CA ASN A 179 2.97 -7.44 -17.25
C ASN A 179 3.39 -5.99 -17.56
N ARG A 180 4.66 -5.75 -17.92
CA ARG A 180 5.18 -4.39 -18.15
C ARG A 180 4.44 -3.66 -19.27
N GLU A 181 4.08 -4.35 -20.33
CA GLU A 181 3.38 -3.77 -21.48
C GLU A 181 1.91 -3.44 -21.15
N GLU A 182 1.27 -4.28 -20.37
CA GLU A 182 -0.12 -4.11 -19.96
C GLU A 182 -0.32 -2.97 -18.93
N VAL A 183 0.69 -2.65 -18.14
CA VAL A 183 0.62 -1.52 -17.18
C VAL A 183 0.45 -0.17 -17.90
N GLU A 184 0.90 -0.05 -19.14
CA GLU A 184 0.75 1.17 -19.94
C GLU A 184 -0.67 1.37 -20.49
N LEU A 185 -1.54 0.37 -20.39
CA LEU A 185 -2.93 0.49 -20.83
C LEU A 185 -3.68 1.55 -19.99
N PRO A 186 -4.48 2.44 -20.63
CA PRO A 186 -5.10 3.58 -19.93
C PRO A 186 -5.96 3.24 -18.72
N PHE A 187 -6.57 2.04 -18.71
CA PHE A 187 -7.42 1.58 -17.61
C PHE A 187 -6.64 0.89 -16.48
N ILE A 188 -5.34 0.61 -16.68
CA ILE A 188 -4.46 -0.05 -15.70
C ILE A 188 -3.42 0.92 -15.15
N SER A 189 -3.02 1.94 -15.90
CA SER A 189 -1.94 2.86 -15.55
C SER A 189 -2.09 3.46 -14.14
N ASN A 190 -3.32 3.66 -13.69
CA ASN A 190 -3.63 4.14 -12.35
C ASN A 190 -3.82 3.01 -11.31
N MET A 191 -3.70 1.72 -11.72
CA MET A 191 -3.98 0.56 -10.87
C MET A 191 -2.95 -0.56 -11.08
N PRO A 192 -1.66 -0.33 -10.86
CA PRO A 192 -0.59 -1.25 -11.29
C PRO A 192 -0.61 -2.62 -10.59
N ASN A 193 -1.27 -2.75 -9.45
CA ASN A 193 -1.38 -4.01 -8.70
C ASN A 193 -2.72 -4.73 -8.89
N LEU A 194 -3.61 -4.18 -9.74
CA LEU A 194 -4.90 -4.79 -10.02
C LEU A 194 -4.71 -6.01 -10.92
N GLU A 195 -5.35 -7.11 -10.56
CA GLU A 195 -5.38 -8.29 -11.44
C GLU A 195 -6.26 -8.03 -12.67
N ILE A 196 -5.75 -8.42 -13.84
CA ILE A 196 -6.43 -8.29 -15.13
C ILE A 196 -6.69 -9.67 -15.74
N GLY A 197 -7.69 -9.76 -16.59
CA GLY A 197 -7.98 -10.95 -17.36
C GLY A 197 -6.87 -11.25 -18.36
N LYS A 198 -6.31 -12.46 -18.30
CA LYS A 198 -5.20 -12.90 -19.18
C LYS A 198 -5.68 -13.70 -20.38
N ASP A 199 -6.80 -14.37 -20.24
CA ASP A 199 -7.34 -15.24 -21.28
C ASP A 199 -8.87 -15.27 -21.23
N GLY A 200 -9.49 -15.82 -22.27
CA GLY A 200 -10.92 -16.10 -22.38
C GLY A 200 -11.82 -14.87 -22.16
N ILE A 201 -12.96 -15.09 -21.52
CA ILE A 201 -13.96 -14.06 -21.21
C ILE A 201 -13.39 -13.00 -20.27
N GLU A 202 -12.57 -13.41 -19.30
CA GLU A 202 -11.90 -12.48 -18.37
C GLU A 202 -11.07 -11.43 -19.13
N LYS A 203 -10.39 -11.83 -20.21
CA LYS A 203 -9.61 -10.91 -21.06
C LYS A 203 -10.50 -10.08 -21.97
N SER A 204 -11.42 -10.73 -22.68
CA SER A 204 -12.26 -10.09 -23.70
C SER A 204 -13.18 -9.01 -23.09
N PHE A 205 -13.71 -9.25 -21.89
CA PHE A 205 -14.58 -8.34 -21.17
C PHE A 205 -13.88 -7.61 -20.02
N ASN A 206 -12.54 -7.58 -20.04
CA ASN A 206 -11.76 -6.95 -18.98
C ASN A 206 -12.17 -5.51 -18.66
N PRO A 207 -12.38 -4.59 -19.64
CA PRO A 207 -12.80 -3.22 -19.35
C PRO A 207 -14.17 -3.12 -18.64
N THR A 208 -15.08 -4.06 -18.92
CA THR A 208 -16.41 -4.11 -18.30
C THR A 208 -16.35 -4.66 -16.87
N LEU A 209 -15.53 -5.71 -16.67
CA LEU A 209 -15.42 -6.42 -15.41
C LEU A 209 -14.60 -5.70 -14.36
N ILE A 210 -13.60 -4.89 -14.74
CA ILE A 210 -12.64 -4.28 -13.81
C ILE A 210 -13.29 -3.22 -12.91
N GLY A 211 -14.21 -2.40 -13.42
CA GLY A 211 -14.77 -1.27 -12.69
C GLY A 211 -13.88 -0.03 -12.73
N LYS A 212 -14.11 0.91 -11.81
CA LYS A 212 -13.36 2.16 -11.71
C LYS A 212 -12.72 2.28 -10.33
N SER A 213 -11.45 2.65 -10.29
CA SER A 213 -10.74 2.91 -9.03
C SER A 213 -11.36 4.08 -8.28
N GLY A 214 -11.35 3.98 -6.97
CA GLY A 214 -11.47 5.10 -6.06
C GLY A 214 -10.10 5.59 -5.62
N GLN A 215 -10.09 6.65 -4.84
CA GLN A 215 -8.88 7.19 -4.23
C GLN A 215 -9.19 7.74 -2.84
N ARG A 216 -8.21 7.67 -1.95
CA ARG A 216 -8.26 8.36 -0.68
C ARG A 216 -6.99 9.19 -0.49
N GLU A 217 -7.19 10.41 -0.04
CA GLU A 217 -6.10 11.30 0.33
C GLU A 217 -5.85 11.15 1.82
N ILE A 218 -4.64 10.81 2.17
CA ILE A 218 -4.22 10.62 3.56
C ILE A 218 -3.13 11.62 3.91
N GLU A 219 -3.22 12.19 5.09
CA GLU A 219 -2.15 12.99 5.66
C GLU A 219 -1.12 12.07 6.29
N VAL A 220 0.14 12.23 5.88
CA VAL A 220 1.27 11.45 6.39
C VAL A 220 2.29 12.36 7.06
N ASN A 221 2.99 11.86 8.07
CA ASN A 221 4.10 12.58 8.67
C ASN A 221 5.38 12.42 7.83
N SER A 222 6.47 13.09 8.26
CA SER A 222 7.79 13.02 7.60
C SER A 222 8.37 11.61 7.48
N TYR A 223 7.85 10.65 8.23
CA TYR A 223 8.23 9.23 8.16
C TYR A 223 7.32 8.41 7.23
N GLY A 224 6.22 8.99 6.72
CA GLY A 224 5.24 8.32 5.88
C GLY A 224 4.16 7.56 6.66
N ARG A 225 3.97 7.85 7.96
CA ARG A 225 2.86 7.28 8.74
C ARG A 225 1.60 8.06 8.49
N VAL A 226 0.51 7.37 8.30
CA VAL A 226 -0.83 7.94 8.17
C VAL A 226 -1.24 8.60 9.49
N ILE A 227 -1.57 9.89 9.43
CA ILE A 227 -2.11 10.68 10.55
C ILE A 227 -3.64 10.63 10.52
N ARG A 228 -4.22 10.94 9.37
CA ARG A 228 -5.68 10.94 9.15
C ARG A 228 -6.03 10.85 7.68
N GLU A 229 -7.24 10.45 7.40
CA GLU A 229 -7.86 10.53 6.06
C GLU A 229 -8.44 11.95 5.88
N ILE A 230 -8.11 12.58 4.74
CA ILE A 230 -8.57 13.94 4.40
C ILE A 230 -9.81 13.86 3.53
N SER A 231 -9.74 13.05 2.47
CA SER A 231 -10.85 12.85 1.53
C SER A 231 -10.87 11.41 1.05
N ARG A 232 -12.07 10.96 0.65
CA ARG A 232 -12.29 9.61 0.13
C ARG A 232 -13.30 9.63 -1.00
N GLN A 233 -12.93 9.02 -2.10
CA GLN A 233 -13.80 8.66 -3.21
C GLN A 233 -13.79 7.14 -3.35
N ASP A 234 -14.92 6.49 -3.08
CA ASP A 234 -15.02 5.03 -3.15
C ASP A 234 -14.90 4.54 -4.60
N SER A 235 -14.38 3.32 -4.75
CA SER A 235 -14.30 2.65 -6.03
C SER A 235 -15.69 2.20 -6.50
N GLN A 236 -15.87 2.12 -7.83
CA GLN A 236 -17.08 1.58 -8.44
C GLN A 236 -16.80 0.14 -8.90
N LYS A 237 -17.59 -0.82 -8.36
CA LYS A 237 -17.54 -2.21 -8.76
C LYS A 237 -17.69 -2.35 -10.29
N GLY A 238 -16.97 -3.32 -10.89
CA GLY A 238 -17.17 -3.71 -12.28
C GLY A 238 -18.55 -4.29 -12.55
N ASN A 239 -19.00 -4.18 -13.78
CA ASN A 239 -20.29 -4.70 -14.17
C ASN A 239 -20.26 -6.24 -14.22
N ASP A 240 -21.34 -6.83 -13.73
CA ASP A 240 -21.54 -8.28 -13.85
C ASP A 240 -21.92 -8.62 -15.30
N ILE A 241 -21.48 -9.77 -15.79
CA ILE A 241 -21.80 -10.23 -17.15
C ILE A 241 -22.48 -11.60 -17.07
N GLN A 242 -23.42 -11.83 -17.99
CA GLN A 242 -24.06 -13.11 -18.20
C GLN A 242 -23.66 -13.64 -19.57
N ILE A 243 -23.24 -14.89 -19.62
CA ILE A 243 -22.84 -15.56 -20.87
C ILE A 243 -23.92 -16.55 -21.31
N THR A 244 -23.89 -16.92 -22.59
CA THR A 244 -24.88 -17.82 -23.21
C THR A 244 -24.63 -19.30 -22.94
N ILE A 245 -23.59 -19.64 -22.18
CA ILE A 245 -23.27 -21.05 -21.86
C ILE A 245 -24.18 -21.55 -20.74
N ASP A 246 -24.72 -22.76 -20.91
CA ASP A 246 -25.37 -23.51 -19.85
C ASP A 246 -24.35 -24.44 -19.18
N LEU A 247 -24.07 -24.23 -17.92
CA LEU A 247 -23.10 -25.00 -17.16
C LEU A 247 -23.45 -26.51 -17.13
N ARG A 248 -24.74 -26.86 -17.08
CA ARG A 248 -25.21 -28.27 -17.04
C ARG A 248 -24.81 -29.02 -18.34
N ILE A 249 -25.02 -28.36 -19.48
CA ILE A 249 -24.62 -28.90 -20.78
C ILE A 249 -23.10 -29.06 -20.84
N GLN A 250 -22.36 -28.06 -20.37
CA GLN A 250 -20.89 -28.09 -20.35
C GLN A 250 -20.34 -29.24 -19.47
N GLN A 251 -20.95 -29.44 -18.29
CA GLN A 251 -20.58 -30.53 -17.39
C GLN A 251 -20.93 -31.90 -17.98
N TYR A 252 -22.11 -32.02 -18.63
CA TYR A 252 -22.51 -33.25 -19.31
C TYR A 252 -21.54 -33.59 -20.44
N ALA A 253 -21.20 -32.63 -21.29
CA ALA A 253 -20.23 -32.85 -22.37
C ALA A 253 -18.84 -33.26 -21.83
N LEU A 254 -18.38 -32.66 -20.74
CA LEU A 254 -17.11 -33.04 -20.10
C LEU A 254 -17.14 -34.48 -19.59
N ASN A 255 -18.24 -34.93 -18.98
CA ASN A 255 -18.39 -36.29 -18.47
C ASN A 255 -18.33 -37.31 -19.61
N LEU A 256 -19.05 -37.05 -20.71
CA LEU A 256 -19.00 -37.92 -21.91
C LEU A 256 -17.58 -38.01 -22.47
N LEU A 257 -16.85 -36.88 -22.55
CA LEU A 257 -15.48 -36.89 -23.05
C LEU A 257 -14.52 -37.66 -22.14
N ASN A 258 -14.75 -37.65 -20.83
CA ASN A 258 -13.94 -38.40 -19.87
C ASN A 258 -14.21 -39.89 -19.92
N GLU A 259 -15.47 -40.31 -20.16
CA GLU A 259 -15.84 -41.73 -20.37
C GLU A 259 -15.21 -42.32 -21.63
N HIS A 260 -14.98 -41.51 -22.68
CA HIS A 260 -14.36 -41.95 -23.92
C HIS A 260 -12.83 -41.86 -23.93
N LYS A 261 -12.19 -41.35 -22.88
CA LYS A 261 -10.74 -41.33 -22.73
C LYS A 261 -10.17 -42.56 -22.01
N ALA A 262 -11.02 -43.43 -21.50
CA ALA A 262 -10.65 -44.70 -20.87
C ALA A 262 -10.71 -45.81 -21.90
#